data_287c246f3269b7a469eb340e475a8fd5
#
_entry.id   287c246f3269b7a469eb340e475a8fd5
#
_cell.length_a   1.000
_cell.length_b   1.000
_cell.length_c   1.000
_cell.angle_alpha   90.00
_cell.angle_beta   90.00
_cell.angle_gamma   90.00
#
_symmetry.space_group_name_H-M   'P 1'
#
loop_
_entity.id
_entity.type
_entity.pdbx_description
1 polymer ?
#
loop_
_entity_poly.entity_id
_entity_poly.type
_entity_poly.pdbx_seq_one_letter_code
_entity_poly.pdbx_strand_id
1 'polypeptide(L)'
;MKQIKAFGVAAALLVSTAVHAQSAGDIVAGFGWFHLAPQDSSKPLTVNALGTSVTETGTGATVDDSDTFGLTATYFITDHLATTAVLGIPPKFHLTGTGSLSALGQIGSAYEWSPTLLLKYYFNDAKSNFRPYVGAGASYVWYSGIKLSSALSSGSFLYSQTYGTALEGTTTAKLSSSFAPVINAGFAYNIDKHWSVDVSLSYMQLSTRATLTTKSQVGTVTSSTKLKLNPIISYVSIGYRF
;
A
#
# COMPACT_ATOMS: atom_id res chain seq x y z
N MET A 1 -6.06 19.11 -17.29
CA MET A 1 -6.79 19.73 -16.17
C MET A 1 -7.93 18.79 -15.77
N LYS A 2 -7.71 17.93 -14.75
CA LYS A 2 -8.72 17.01 -14.21
C LYS A 2 -9.61 17.79 -13.22
N GLN A 3 -10.89 17.77 -13.45
CA GLN A 3 -11.88 18.42 -12.58
C GLN A 3 -12.05 17.61 -11.28
N ILE A 4 -11.77 18.24 -10.16
CA ILE A 4 -12.08 17.72 -8.83
C ILE A 4 -13.58 17.92 -8.60
N LYS A 5 -14.34 16.82 -8.60
CA LYS A 5 -15.74 16.84 -8.18
C LYS A 5 -15.81 16.87 -6.65
N ALA A 6 -16.21 18.00 -6.09
CA ALA A 6 -16.45 18.15 -4.67
C ALA A 6 -17.64 17.29 -4.22
N PHE A 7 -17.39 16.33 -3.33
CA PHE A 7 -18.45 15.63 -2.60
C PHE A 7 -18.97 16.53 -1.47
N GLY A 8 -20.24 16.94 -1.58
CA GLY A 8 -20.93 17.69 -0.54
C GLY A 8 -21.24 16.79 0.66
N VAL A 9 -20.64 17.09 1.79
CA VAL A 9 -20.95 16.45 3.08
C VAL A 9 -22.19 17.09 3.67
N ALA A 10 -23.29 16.35 3.77
CA ALA A 10 -24.50 16.77 4.47
C ALA A 10 -24.26 16.75 5.99
N ALA A 11 -24.36 17.91 6.63
CA ALA A 11 -24.30 18.04 8.10
C ALA A 11 -25.59 17.52 8.71
N ALA A 12 -25.56 16.39 9.40
CA ALA A 12 -26.66 15.87 10.22
C ALA A 12 -26.55 16.43 11.65
N LEU A 13 -27.63 16.99 12.16
CA LEU A 13 -27.78 17.55 13.51
C LEU A 13 -27.67 16.45 14.58
N LEU A 14 -26.77 16.65 15.54
CA LEU A 14 -26.42 15.72 16.60
C LEU A 14 -27.26 15.97 17.86
N VAL A 15 -28.03 14.99 18.26
CA VAL A 15 -28.66 14.92 19.60
C VAL A 15 -27.62 14.33 20.55
N SER A 16 -27.18 15.12 21.55
CA SER A 16 -26.22 14.67 22.55
C SER A 16 -26.90 13.80 23.61
N THR A 17 -26.86 12.49 23.43
CA THR A 17 -27.01 11.56 24.55
C THR A 17 -25.63 11.32 25.18
N ALA A 18 -25.54 11.27 26.50
CA ALA A 18 -24.29 10.97 27.19
C ALA A 18 -23.83 9.55 26.82
N VAL A 19 -22.99 9.46 25.81
CA VAL A 19 -22.39 8.22 25.32
C VAL A 19 -21.14 7.97 26.16
N HIS A 20 -21.03 6.81 26.78
CA HIS A 20 -19.75 6.37 27.32
C HIS A 20 -18.87 5.99 26.13
N ALA A 21 -17.99 6.88 25.73
CA ALA A 21 -17.07 6.68 24.64
C ALA A 21 -15.82 5.92 25.12
N GLN A 22 -15.07 5.42 24.21
CA GLN A 22 -13.87 4.57 24.33
C GLN A 22 -12.93 5.01 25.46
N SER A 23 -12.81 4.18 26.51
CA SER A 23 -11.98 4.42 27.69
C SER A 23 -10.93 3.32 27.88
N ALA A 24 -10.03 3.52 28.83
CA ALA A 24 -8.99 2.56 29.17
C ALA A 24 -9.56 1.15 29.40
N GLY A 25 -8.99 0.14 28.74
CA GLY A 25 -9.42 -1.25 28.77
C GLY A 25 -10.40 -1.65 27.65
N ASP A 26 -10.99 -0.70 26.93
CA ASP A 26 -11.92 -1.00 25.83
C ASP A 26 -11.20 -1.61 24.62
N ILE A 27 -11.90 -2.53 23.97
CA ILE A 27 -11.51 -3.10 22.67
C ILE A 27 -12.54 -2.70 21.63
N VAL A 28 -12.06 -2.16 20.51
CA VAL A 28 -12.89 -1.82 19.36
C VAL A 28 -12.44 -2.66 18.17
N ALA A 29 -13.34 -3.51 17.65
CA ALA A 29 -13.14 -4.18 16.37
C ALA A 29 -13.77 -3.36 15.25
N GLY A 30 -13.01 -3.06 14.21
CA GLY A 30 -13.48 -2.31 13.05
C GLY A 30 -13.45 -3.16 11.79
N PHE A 31 -14.42 -2.92 10.91
CA PHE A 31 -14.43 -3.42 9.53
C PHE A 31 -14.65 -2.27 8.58
N GLY A 32 -13.84 -2.17 7.54
CA GLY A 32 -13.94 -1.03 6.65
C GLY A 32 -13.24 -1.20 5.31
N TRP A 33 -13.37 -0.17 4.52
CA TRP A 33 -12.80 -0.05 3.19
C TRP A 33 -11.53 0.80 3.23
N PHE A 34 -10.51 0.31 2.52
CA PHE A 34 -9.24 0.98 2.30
C PHE A 34 -9.09 1.32 0.82
N HIS A 35 -8.69 2.54 0.55
CA HIS A 35 -8.21 2.99 -0.75
C HIS A 35 -6.72 3.30 -0.64
N LEU A 36 -5.90 2.59 -1.42
CA LEU A 36 -4.46 2.73 -1.44
C LEU A 36 -4.05 3.44 -2.74
N ALA A 37 -3.49 4.63 -2.61
CA ALA A 37 -3.02 5.46 -3.72
C ALA A 37 -1.49 5.59 -3.67
N PRO A 38 -0.74 4.75 -4.41
CA PRO A 38 0.71 4.84 -4.48
C PRO A 38 1.16 6.20 -5.02
N GLN A 39 2.14 6.82 -4.34
CA GLN A 39 2.83 8.02 -4.81
C GLN A 39 4.14 7.59 -5.47
N ASP A 40 4.03 6.74 -6.45
CA ASP A 40 5.11 5.91 -6.93
C ASP A 40 6.17 6.67 -7.74
N SER A 41 7.38 6.17 -7.64
CA SER A 41 8.49 6.48 -8.54
C SER A 41 9.38 5.25 -8.67
N SER A 42 9.84 4.97 -9.88
CA SER A 42 10.78 3.88 -10.13
C SER A 42 12.15 4.44 -10.51
N LYS A 43 13.21 3.74 -10.08
CA LYS A 43 14.54 3.97 -10.64
C LYS A 43 14.66 3.25 -11.99
N PRO A 44 15.54 3.72 -12.90
CA PRO A 44 15.85 3.01 -14.12
C PRO A 44 16.26 1.55 -13.85
N LEU A 45 15.94 0.66 -14.78
CA LEU A 45 16.26 -0.75 -14.70
C LEU A 45 17.76 -0.95 -14.82
N THR A 46 18.36 -1.67 -13.87
CA THR A 46 19.77 -2.08 -13.96
C THR A 46 19.81 -3.54 -14.37
N VAL A 47 20.46 -3.81 -15.49
CA VAL A 47 20.62 -5.15 -16.09
C VAL A 47 22.04 -5.63 -15.85
N ASN A 48 22.16 -6.83 -15.27
CA ASN A 48 23.43 -7.52 -15.04
C ASN A 48 23.48 -8.78 -15.88
N ALA A 49 24.42 -8.84 -16.79
CA ALA A 49 24.65 -9.98 -17.69
C ALA A 49 26.14 -10.21 -17.87
N LEU A 50 26.59 -11.46 -17.81
CA LEU A 50 27.98 -11.88 -18.12
C LEU A 50 29.05 -11.05 -17.38
N GLY A 51 28.79 -10.64 -16.11
CA GLY A 51 29.72 -9.83 -15.31
C GLY A 51 29.68 -8.32 -15.61
N THR A 52 28.87 -7.87 -16.55
CA THR A 52 28.69 -6.47 -16.87
C THR A 52 27.36 -5.95 -16.32
N SER A 53 27.35 -4.73 -15.81
CA SER A 53 26.16 -4.03 -15.28
C SER A 53 25.86 -2.80 -16.12
N VAL A 54 24.65 -2.71 -16.67
CA VAL A 54 24.20 -1.59 -17.49
C VAL A 54 22.91 -1.03 -16.89
N THR A 55 22.82 0.28 -16.76
CA THR A 55 21.56 0.95 -16.35
C THR A 55 20.84 1.49 -17.58
N GLU A 56 19.66 0.94 -17.82
CA GLU A 56 18.81 1.33 -18.96
C GLU A 56 18.06 2.62 -18.61
N THR A 57 18.66 3.74 -18.98
CA THR A 57 18.06 5.08 -18.77
C THR A 57 16.73 5.19 -19.52
N GLY A 58 15.76 5.88 -18.91
CA GLY A 58 14.43 6.06 -19.52
C GLY A 58 13.46 4.92 -19.26
N THR A 59 13.87 3.81 -18.65
CA THR A 59 12.94 2.77 -18.18
C THR A 59 12.25 3.19 -16.88
N GLY A 60 10.98 2.82 -16.71
CA GLY A 60 10.22 3.09 -15.50
C GLY A 60 8.99 2.21 -15.38
N ALA A 61 8.34 2.30 -14.22
CA ALA A 61 7.05 1.65 -13.97
C ALA A 61 6.23 2.48 -12.99
N THR A 62 4.92 2.46 -13.17
CA THR A 62 3.92 3.02 -12.25
C THR A 62 3.07 1.89 -11.68
N VAL A 63 2.47 2.16 -10.52
CA VAL A 63 1.59 1.22 -9.83
C VAL A 63 0.22 1.87 -9.69
N ASP A 64 -0.83 1.17 -10.10
CA ASP A 64 -2.19 1.68 -10.05
C ASP A 64 -2.72 1.72 -8.62
N ASP A 65 -3.73 2.56 -8.38
CA ASP A 65 -4.47 2.57 -7.12
C ASP A 65 -5.20 1.24 -6.93
N SER A 66 -5.46 0.90 -5.67
CA SER A 66 -6.18 -0.34 -5.34
C SER A 66 -7.10 -0.15 -4.15
N ASP A 67 -8.23 -0.85 -4.19
CA ASP A 67 -9.23 -0.86 -3.14
C ASP A 67 -9.28 -2.23 -2.47
N THR A 68 -9.52 -2.23 -1.15
CA THR A 68 -9.68 -3.46 -0.39
C THR A 68 -10.53 -3.25 0.86
N PHE A 69 -10.93 -4.36 1.47
CA PHE A 69 -11.56 -4.37 2.79
C PHE A 69 -10.60 -4.94 3.83
N GLY A 70 -10.80 -4.52 5.08
CA GLY A 70 -9.99 -5.04 6.16
C GLY A 70 -10.60 -4.85 7.53
N LEU A 71 -9.92 -5.42 8.50
CA LEU A 71 -10.26 -5.44 9.91
C LEU A 71 -9.25 -4.60 10.70
N THR A 72 -9.74 -3.94 11.72
CA THR A 72 -8.90 -3.29 12.73
C THR A 72 -9.28 -3.80 14.11
N ALA A 73 -8.29 -3.92 14.98
CA ALA A 73 -8.50 -4.18 16.41
C ALA A 73 -7.76 -3.09 17.18
N THR A 74 -8.49 -2.26 17.88
CA THR A 74 -7.97 -1.16 18.68
C THR A 74 -8.17 -1.47 20.16
N TYR A 75 -7.07 -1.44 20.94
CA TYR A 75 -7.08 -1.58 22.39
C TYR A 75 -6.68 -0.25 23.03
N PHE A 76 -7.54 0.29 23.90
CA PHE A 76 -7.29 1.52 24.63
C PHE A 76 -6.46 1.24 25.88
N ILE A 77 -5.18 1.64 25.87
CA ILE A 77 -4.25 1.51 27.01
C ILE A 77 -4.63 2.53 28.09
N THR A 78 -5.00 3.72 27.67
CA THR A 78 -5.55 4.80 28.49
C THR A 78 -6.72 5.44 27.74
N ASP A 79 -7.40 6.41 28.34
CA ASP A 79 -8.46 7.17 27.65
C ASP A 79 -7.98 7.90 26.40
N HIS A 80 -6.68 8.18 26.30
CA HIS A 80 -6.08 8.91 25.17
C HIS A 80 -5.11 8.07 24.32
N LEU A 81 -4.59 6.98 24.85
CA LEU A 81 -3.57 6.18 24.15
C LEU A 81 -4.14 4.81 23.80
N ALA A 82 -4.05 4.45 22.53
CA ALA A 82 -4.49 3.14 22.05
C ALA A 82 -3.49 2.52 21.07
N THR A 83 -3.45 1.20 21.05
CA THR A 83 -2.77 0.44 19.99
C THR A 83 -3.80 -0.11 19.02
N THR A 84 -3.49 -0.06 17.72
CA THR A 84 -4.38 -0.57 16.66
C THR A 84 -3.63 -1.52 15.76
N ALA A 85 -4.08 -2.77 15.68
CA ALA A 85 -3.67 -3.72 14.67
C ALA A 85 -4.57 -3.59 13.44
N VAL A 86 -3.99 -3.57 12.24
CA VAL A 86 -4.69 -3.46 10.96
C VAL A 86 -4.37 -4.67 10.10
N LEU A 87 -5.39 -5.37 9.61
CA LEU A 87 -5.28 -6.52 8.73
C LEU A 87 -6.26 -6.35 7.57
N GLY A 88 -5.74 -6.28 6.35
CA GLY A 88 -6.55 -6.17 5.13
C GLY A 88 -6.57 -7.47 4.33
N ILE A 89 -7.59 -7.63 3.49
CA ILE A 89 -7.52 -8.56 2.37
C ILE A 89 -6.44 -8.03 1.43
N PRO A 90 -5.45 -8.85 1.01
CA PRO A 90 -4.36 -8.36 0.19
C PRO A 90 -4.86 -7.73 -1.11
N PRO A 91 -4.68 -6.41 -1.32
CA PRO A 91 -5.04 -5.77 -2.56
C PRO A 91 -4.13 -6.26 -3.69
N LYS A 92 -4.68 -6.31 -4.90
CA LYS A 92 -3.94 -6.65 -6.10
C LYS A 92 -3.53 -5.37 -6.81
N PHE A 93 -2.23 -5.15 -6.90
CA PHE A 93 -1.67 -4.04 -7.66
C PHE A 93 -1.29 -4.47 -9.07
N HIS A 94 -1.51 -3.58 -10.03
CA HIS A 94 -1.04 -3.70 -11.40
C HIS A 94 0.12 -2.73 -11.64
N LEU A 95 1.13 -3.21 -12.36
CA LEU A 95 2.29 -2.42 -12.73
C LEU A 95 2.22 -2.14 -14.22
N THR A 96 2.36 -0.87 -14.60
CA THR A 96 2.37 -0.41 -15.98
C THR A 96 3.76 0.14 -16.32
N GLY A 97 4.32 -0.28 -17.45
CA GLY A 97 5.60 0.19 -17.94
C GLY A 97 5.53 1.66 -18.37
N THR A 98 6.57 2.44 -18.05
CA THR A 98 6.69 3.82 -18.45
C THR A 98 8.03 4.09 -19.16
N GLY A 99 8.15 5.23 -19.82
CA GLY A 99 9.33 5.55 -20.62
C GLY A 99 9.51 4.56 -21.77
N SER A 100 10.69 3.97 -21.91
CA SER A 100 10.96 2.98 -22.97
C SER A 100 10.20 1.66 -22.80
N LEU A 101 9.62 1.40 -21.60
CA LEU A 101 8.76 0.24 -21.35
C LEU A 101 7.27 0.54 -21.59
N SER A 102 6.90 1.75 -21.99
CA SER A 102 5.48 2.15 -22.17
C SER A 102 4.75 1.33 -23.23
N ALA A 103 5.46 0.90 -24.28
CA ALA A 103 4.89 0.06 -25.35
C ALA A 103 4.44 -1.33 -24.84
N LEU A 104 4.93 -1.78 -23.67
CA LEU A 104 4.54 -3.06 -23.07
C LEU A 104 3.22 -2.97 -22.29
N GLY A 105 2.71 -1.76 -22.03
CA GLY A 105 1.51 -1.55 -21.23
C GLY A 105 1.65 -2.13 -19.82
N GLN A 106 0.69 -2.96 -19.42
CA GLN A 106 0.78 -3.65 -18.11
C GLN A 106 1.89 -4.71 -18.15
N ILE A 107 2.89 -4.53 -17.29
CA ILE A 107 4.08 -5.39 -17.20
C ILE A 107 3.98 -6.49 -16.15
N GLY A 108 3.08 -6.33 -15.16
CA GLY A 108 2.88 -7.35 -14.14
C GLY A 108 1.81 -7.00 -13.14
N SER A 109 1.61 -7.91 -12.19
CA SER A 109 0.74 -7.71 -11.01
C SER A 109 1.23 -8.52 -9.83
N ALA A 110 0.88 -8.08 -8.60
CA ALA A 110 1.17 -8.78 -7.37
C ALA A 110 0.10 -8.46 -6.30
N TYR A 111 -0.09 -9.38 -5.35
CA TYR A 111 -0.84 -9.11 -4.12
C TYR A 111 0.12 -8.59 -3.05
N GLU A 112 -0.28 -7.52 -2.35
CA GLU A 112 0.48 -6.94 -1.25
C GLU A 112 -0.14 -7.31 0.09
N TRP A 113 0.67 -7.83 1.00
CA TRP A 113 0.34 -8.06 2.39
C TRP A 113 1.03 -7.01 3.23
N SER A 114 0.26 -6.31 4.07
CA SER A 114 0.77 -5.17 4.85
C SER A 114 0.14 -5.08 6.25
N PRO A 115 0.23 -6.14 7.10
CA PRO A 115 -0.18 -6.03 8.49
C PRO A 115 0.54 -4.85 9.14
N THR A 116 -0.23 -4.01 9.83
CA THR A 116 0.26 -2.75 10.40
C THR A 116 -0.09 -2.69 11.87
N LEU A 117 0.84 -2.19 12.68
CA LEU A 117 0.63 -1.87 14.08
C LEU A 117 0.84 -0.37 14.28
N LEU A 118 -0.15 0.30 14.85
CA LEU A 118 -0.14 1.73 15.13
C LEU A 118 -0.28 1.98 16.63
N LEU A 119 0.41 2.98 17.13
CA LEU A 119 0.13 3.63 18.40
C LEU A 119 -0.58 4.95 18.07
N LYS A 120 -1.78 5.15 18.63
CA LYS A 120 -2.64 6.30 18.37
C LYS A 120 -2.84 7.11 19.64
N TYR A 121 -2.80 8.43 19.52
CA TYR A 121 -3.16 9.36 20.57
C TYR A 121 -4.46 10.06 20.19
N TYR A 122 -5.50 9.85 21.00
CA TYR A 122 -6.82 10.44 20.83
C TYR A 122 -6.92 11.75 21.61
N PHE A 123 -7.32 12.79 20.93
CA PHE A 123 -7.69 14.06 21.55
C PHE A 123 -9.12 13.94 22.10
N ASN A 124 -9.53 14.92 22.88
CA ASN A 124 -10.82 14.97 23.56
C ASN A 124 -11.02 13.84 24.59
N ASP A 125 -11.93 14.09 25.52
CA ASP A 125 -12.24 13.14 26.60
C ASP A 125 -12.87 11.86 26.07
N ALA A 126 -12.71 10.77 26.83
CA ALA A 126 -13.30 9.47 26.54
C ALA A 126 -14.84 9.50 26.38
N LYS A 127 -15.52 10.51 26.91
CA LYS A 127 -16.98 10.70 26.78
C LYS A 127 -17.40 11.49 25.55
N SER A 128 -16.45 12.00 24.76
CA SER A 128 -16.75 12.79 23.56
C SER A 128 -17.19 11.88 22.41
N ASN A 129 -18.24 12.26 21.69
CA ASN A 129 -18.67 11.54 20.51
C ASN A 129 -17.65 11.67 19.38
N PHE A 130 -17.02 12.85 19.23
CA PHE A 130 -16.01 13.11 18.21
C PHE A 130 -14.62 13.08 18.84
N ARG A 131 -13.79 12.15 18.37
CA ARG A 131 -12.45 11.89 18.89
C ARG A 131 -11.41 11.89 17.78
N PRO A 132 -10.85 13.04 17.43
CA PRO A 132 -9.74 13.12 16.49
C PRO A 132 -8.50 12.46 17.11
N TYR A 133 -7.63 11.93 16.25
CA TYR A 133 -6.40 11.29 16.69
C TYR A 133 -5.28 11.46 15.67
N VAL A 134 -4.06 11.28 16.17
CA VAL A 134 -2.85 11.07 15.38
C VAL A 134 -2.20 9.77 15.80
N GLY A 135 -1.47 9.15 14.91
CA GLY A 135 -0.80 7.90 15.21
C GLY A 135 0.47 7.71 14.41
N ALA A 136 1.31 6.83 14.91
CA ALA A 136 2.50 6.38 14.22
C ALA A 136 2.72 4.88 14.48
N GLY A 137 3.39 4.22 13.55
CA GLY A 137 3.67 2.81 13.69
C GLY A 137 4.47 2.25 12.52
N ALA A 138 4.34 0.95 12.31
CA ALA A 138 5.04 0.26 11.24
C ALA A 138 4.17 -0.83 10.62
N SER A 139 4.41 -1.05 9.34
CA SER A 139 3.86 -2.16 8.58
C SER A 139 5.00 -3.10 8.15
N TYR A 140 4.75 -4.40 8.17
CA TYR A 140 5.61 -5.37 7.50
C TYR A 140 4.98 -5.75 6.17
N VAL A 141 5.66 -5.42 5.07
CA VAL A 141 5.12 -5.58 3.72
C VAL A 141 5.83 -6.70 3.00
N TRP A 142 5.05 -7.62 2.40
CA TRP A 142 5.54 -8.65 1.49
C TRP A 142 4.55 -8.88 0.36
N TYR A 143 4.99 -9.58 -0.68
CA TYR A 143 4.22 -9.78 -1.89
C TYR A 143 4.03 -11.26 -2.21
N SER A 144 2.88 -11.57 -2.82
CA SER A 144 2.55 -12.93 -3.28
C SER A 144 1.87 -12.89 -4.65
N GLY A 145 1.75 -14.05 -5.30
CA GLY A 145 1.02 -14.17 -6.56
C GLY A 145 1.57 -13.27 -7.67
N ILE A 146 2.89 -13.05 -7.70
CA ILE A 146 3.54 -12.21 -8.71
C ILE A 146 3.33 -12.83 -10.08
N LYS A 147 2.75 -12.05 -11.00
CA LYS A 147 2.54 -12.43 -12.41
C LYS A 147 3.21 -11.40 -13.30
N LEU A 148 3.94 -11.87 -14.30
CA LEU A 148 4.53 -11.04 -15.36
C LEU A 148 3.67 -11.09 -16.61
N SER A 149 3.70 -10.04 -17.42
CA SER A 149 3.15 -10.07 -18.77
C SER A 149 3.91 -11.07 -19.66
N SER A 150 3.34 -11.45 -20.78
CA SER A 150 3.99 -12.36 -21.73
C SER A 150 5.34 -11.81 -22.23
N ALA A 151 5.41 -10.52 -22.52
CA ALA A 151 6.63 -9.86 -22.95
C ALA A 151 7.75 -9.91 -21.92
N LEU A 152 7.42 -9.77 -20.61
CA LEU A 152 8.43 -9.90 -19.55
C LEU A 152 8.76 -11.35 -19.25
N SER A 153 7.77 -12.23 -19.24
CA SER A 153 7.98 -13.66 -18.93
C SER A 153 8.78 -14.41 -19.96
N SER A 154 8.72 -13.97 -21.25
CA SER A 154 9.51 -14.53 -22.36
C SER A 154 10.92 -13.94 -22.49
N GLY A 155 11.27 -12.91 -21.71
CA GLY A 155 12.55 -12.21 -21.83
C GLY A 155 12.65 -11.28 -23.05
N SER A 156 11.60 -11.14 -23.88
CA SER A 156 11.63 -10.34 -25.09
C SER A 156 11.85 -8.83 -24.86
N PHE A 157 11.71 -8.35 -23.63
CA PHE A 157 12.03 -6.98 -23.22
C PHE A 157 13.54 -6.70 -23.14
N LEU A 158 14.39 -7.75 -23.13
CA LEU A 158 15.84 -7.63 -23.09
C LEU A 158 16.39 -7.71 -24.51
N TYR A 159 16.97 -6.63 -24.98
CA TYR A 159 17.64 -6.60 -26.29
C TYR A 159 19.16 -6.59 -26.11
N SER A 160 19.85 -7.48 -26.80
CA SER A 160 21.30 -7.50 -26.81
C SER A 160 21.83 -6.83 -28.09
N GLN A 161 22.55 -5.73 -27.91
CA GLN A 161 23.24 -5.08 -29.04
C GLN A 161 24.34 -5.96 -29.63
N THR A 162 24.98 -6.79 -28.80
CA THR A 162 26.05 -7.69 -29.25
C THR A 162 25.55 -8.78 -30.19
N TYR A 163 24.33 -9.28 -29.98
CA TYR A 163 23.74 -10.34 -30.80
C TYR A 163 22.68 -9.84 -31.79
N GLY A 164 22.32 -8.55 -31.70
CA GLY A 164 21.32 -7.94 -32.57
C GLY A 164 19.90 -8.51 -32.43
N THR A 165 19.59 -9.15 -31.30
CA THR A 165 18.32 -9.84 -31.06
C THR A 165 17.87 -9.76 -29.59
N ALA A 166 16.59 -10.03 -29.35
CA ALA A 166 16.06 -10.17 -28.00
C ALA A 166 16.66 -11.42 -27.31
N LEU A 167 16.95 -11.28 -26.02
CA LEU A 167 17.42 -12.39 -25.19
C LEU A 167 16.23 -13.20 -24.67
N GLU A 168 15.61 -13.98 -25.56
CA GLU A 168 14.48 -14.83 -25.20
C GLU A 168 14.84 -15.86 -24.13
N GLY A 169 13.88 -16.14 -23.25
CA GLY A 169 14.07 -17.07 -22.15
C GLY A 169 12.96 -16.99 -21.09
N THR A 170 13.04 -17.84 -20.09
CA THR A 170 12.06 -17.81 -18.99
C THR A 170 12.47 -16.80 -17.94
N THR A 171 11.61 -15.82 -17.69
CA THR A 171 11.81 -14.79 -16.66
C THR A 171 10.95 -15.06 -15.43
N THR A 172 11.56 -14.98 -14.27
CA THR A 172 10.90 -15.00 -12.96
C THR A 172 11.11 -13.67 -12.26
N ALA A 173 10.14 -13.27 -11.41
CA ALA A 173 10.20 -12.02 -10.66
C ALA A 173 10.18 -12.29 -9.15
N LYS A 174 10.93 -11.47 -8.41
CA LYS A 174 10.86 -11.36 -6.95
C LYS A 174 10.70 -9.90 -6.54
N LEU A 175 9.85 -9.66 -5.54
CA LEU A 175 9.72 -8.38 -4.84
C LEU A 175 10.24 -8.56 -3.41
N SER A 176 11.08 -7.63 -2.95
CA SER A 176 11.61 -7.68 -1.59
C SER A 176 10.55 -7.31 -0.57
N SER A 177 10.52 -8.01 0.56
CA SER A 177 9.79 -7.53 1.74
C SER A 177 10.51 -6.34 2.38
N SER A 178 9.77 -5.53 3.13
CA SER A 178 10.32 -4.40 3.89
C SER A 178 9.47 -4.03 5.09
N PHE A 179 10.11 -3.43 6.11
CA PHE A 179 9.40 -2.67 7.13
C PHE A 179 9.19 -1.24 6.63
N ALA A 180 7.97 -0.76 6.78
CA ALA A 180 7.55 0.56 6.33
C ALA A 180 7.01 1.37 7.53
N PRO A 181 7.64 2.49 7.90
CA PRO A 181 7.07 3.43 8.86
C PRO A 181 5.75 3.99 8.34
N VAL A 182 4.79 4.16 9.26
CA VAL A 182 3.46 4.67 8.97
C VAL A 182 3.15 5.83 9.91
N ILE A 183 2.63 6.92 9.38
CA ILE A 183 1.97 7.98 10.14
C ILE A 183 0.49 7.98 9.77
N ASN A 184 -0.35 8.27 10.74
CA ASN A 184 -1.80 8.20 10.60
C ASN A 184 -2.46 9.37 11.30
N ALA A 185 -3.51 9.91 10.72
CA ALA A 185 -4.37 10.91 11.34
C ALA A 185 -5.82 10.65 10.94
N GLY A 186 -6.74 10.87 11.86
CA GLY A 186 -8.15 10.62 11.62
C GLY A 186 -9.03 11.03 12.77
N PHE A 187 -10.26 10.55 12.72
CA PHE A 187 -11.21 10.72 13.82
C PHE A 187 -12.12 9.51 13.94
N ALA A 188 -12.48 9.19 15.17
CA ALA A 188 -13.57 8.28 15.49
C ALA A 188 -14.79 9.10 15.90
N TYR A 189 -15.96 8.72 15.37
CA TYR A 189 -17.25 9.28 15.78
C TYR A 189 -18.09 8.19 16.44
N ASN A 190 -18.31 8.29 17.74
CA ASN A 190 -19.12 7.37 18.52
C ASN A 190 -20.60 7.67 18.31
N ILE A 191 -21.33 6.75 17.69
CA ILE A 191 -22.77 6.85 17.43
C ILE A 191 -23.53 6.55 18.73
N ASP A 192 -23.12 5.49 19.40
CA ASP A 192 -23.69 5.04 20.66
C ASP A 192 -22.60 4.36 21.54
N LYS A 193 -23.02 3.58 22.54
CA LYS A 193 -22.12 2.87 23.46
C LYS A 193 -21.24 1.81 22.79
N HIS A 194 -21.66 1.28 21.66
CA HIS A 194 -21.02 0.15 21.01
C HIS A 194 -20.53 0.51 19.59
N TRP A 195 -21.26 1.33 18.87
CA TRP A 195 -21.01 1.60 17.47
C TRP A 195 -20.27 2.93 17.24
N SER A 196 -19.29 2.88 16.39
CA SER A 196 -18.53 4.05 15.96
C SER A 196 -18.25 4.00 14.45
N VAL A 197 -17.96 5.16 13.88
CA VAL A 197 -17.41 5.32 12.53
C VAL A 197 -16.00 5.88 12.68
N ASP A 198 -15.05 5.30 11.98
CA ASP A 198 -13.67 5.80 11.91
C ASP A 198 -13.34 6.23 10.48
N VAL A 199 -12.73 7.41 10.36
CA VAL A 199 -12.23 7.94 9.08
C VAL A 199 -10.79 8.37 9.29
N SER A 200 -9.87 7.89 8.44
CA SER A 200 -8.47 8.27 8.56
C SER A 200 -7.71 8.29 7.24
N LEU A 201 -6.59 8.98 7.30
CA LEU A 201 -5.55 8.99 6.29
C LEU A 201 -4.24 8.49 6.91
N SER A 202 -3.55 7.65 6.18
CA SER A 202 -2.20 7.20 6.51
C SER A 202 -1.25 7.50 5.38
N TYR A 203 -0.01 7.79 5.73
CA TYR A 203 1.10 7.80 4.79
C TYR A 203 2.09 6.72 5.23
N MET A 204 2.43 5.83 4.31
CA MET A 204 3.38 4.74 4.53
C MET A 204 4.64 4.98 3.72
N GLN A 205 5.80 5.04 4.35
CA GLN A 205 7.07 5.15 3.65
C GLN A 205 7.54 3.77 3.18
N LEU A 206 7.11 3.39 1.98
CA LEU A 206 7.31 2.05 1.42
C LEU A 206 8.21 2.08 0.20
N SER A 207 9.22 1.23 0.19
CA SER A 207 9.98 0.93 -1.03
C SER A 207 10.28 -0.56 -1.12
N THR A 208 10.21 -1.09 -2.34
CA THR A 208 10.54 -2.49 -2.64
C THR A 208 11.56 -2.56 -3.77
N ARG A 209 12.33 -3.64 -3.80
CA ARG A 209 13.21 -3.97 -4.93
C ARG A 209 12.54 -5.06 -5.76
N ALA A 210 12.31 -4.76 -7.03
CA ALA A 210 11.92 -5.75 -8.02
C ALA A 210 13.18 -6.34 -8.65
N THR A 211 13.29 -7.66 -8.69
CA THR A 211 14.36 -8.39 -9.34
C THR A 211 13.76 -9.38 -10.32
N LEU A 212 14.14 -9.26 -11.58
CA LEU A 212 13.80 -10.16 -12.66
C LEU A 212 15.00 -11.05 -12.95
N THR A 213 14.80 -12.34 -13.04
CA THR A 213 15.84 -13.30 -13.41
C THR A 213 15.39 -14.02 -14.67
N THR A 214 16.09 -13.75 -15.79
CA THR A 214 15.83 -14.36 -17.10
C THR A 214 16.88 -15.41 -17.39
N LYS A 215 16.43 -16.65 -17.57
CA LYS A 215 17.29 -17.75 -18.05
C LYS A 215 17.21 -17.76 -19.59
N SER A 216 18.20 -17.14 -20.22
CA SER A 216 18.30 -17.02 -21.67
C SER A 216 19.32 -18.00 -22.26
N GLN A 217 19.40 -18.07 -23.59
CA GLN A 217 20.38 -18.92 -24.31
C GLN A 217 21.83 -18.50 -24.04
N VAL A 218 22.07 -17.22 -23.69
CA VAL A 218 23.41 -16.69 -23.40
C VAL A 218 23.77 -16.77 -21.91
N GLY A 219 22.90 -17.38 -21.09
CA GLY A 219 23.08 -17.50 -19.64
C GLY A 219 22.03 -16.76 -18.82
N THR A 220 22.30 -16.59 -17.55
CA THR A 220 21.38 -15.92 -16.61
C THR A 220 21.59 -14.40 -16.64
N VAL A 221 20.53 -13.68 -16.94
CA VAL A 221 20.47 -12.21 -16.88
C VAL A 221 19.61 -11.79 -15.70
N THR A 222 20.13 -10.90 -14.87
CA THR A 222 19.39 -10.36 -13.71
C THR A 222 19.15 -8.88 -13.91
N SER A 223 17.89 -8.49 -13.89
CA SER A 223 17.48 -7.08 -13.99
C SER A 223 16.84 -6.63 -12.67
N SER A 224 17.19 -5.48 -12.17
CA SER A 224 16.63 -4.98 -10.91
C SER A 224 16.32 -3.48 -10.96
N THR A 225 15.26 -3.10 -10.24
CA THR A 225 14.90 -1.70 -10.01
C THR A 225 14.38 -1.51 -8.59
N LYS A 226 14.50 -0.30 -8.07
CA LYS A 226 13.89 0.10 -6.79
C LYS A 226 12.64 0.91 -7.08
N LEU A 227 11.51 0.42 -6.59
CA LEU A 227 10.21 1.09 -6.60
C LEU A 227 10.00 1.77 -5.25
N LYS A 228 9.73 3.07 -5.25
CA LYS A 228 9.24 3.80 -4.09
C LYS A 228 7.73 3.93 -4.28
N LEU A 229 6.95 3.34 -3.40
CA LEU A 229 5.50 3.30 -3.51
C LEU A 229 4.84 4.39 -2.65
N ASN A 230 5.32 4.58 -1.43
CA ASN A 230 4.91 5.64 -0.49
C ASN A 230 3.39 5.93 -0.51
N PRO A 231 2.50 4.92 -0.35
CA PRO A 231 1.08 5.11 -0.57
C PRO A 231 0.46 6.07 0.46
N ILE A 232 -0.49 6.86 -0.02
CA ILE A 232 -1.50 7.50 0.81
C ILE A 232 -2.66 6.52 0.91
N ILE A 233 -3.09 6.21 2.13
CA ILE A 233 -4.13 5.22 2.39
C ILE A 233 -5.30 5.92 3.08
N SER A 234 -6.44 5.96 2.42
CA SER A 234 -7.70 6.41 3.00
C SER A 234 -8.44 5.22 3.60
N TYR A 235 -9.02 5.40 4.78
CA TYR A 235 -9.77 4.37 5.47
C TYR A 235 -11.08 4.90 6.01
N VAL A 236 -12.15 4.12 5.81
CA VAL A 236 -13.47 4.38 6.39
C VAL A 236 -14.03 3.08 6.92
N SER A 237 -14.44 3.06 8.19
CA SER A 237 -14.93 1.83 8.83
C SER A 237 -16.07 2.07 9.80
N ILE A 238 -16.75 0.96 10.10
CA ILE A 238 -17.65 0.83 11.23
C ILE A 238 -16.92 0.03 12.30
N GLY A 239 -16.91 0.53 13.52
CA GLY A 239 -16.32 -0.10 14.69
C GLY A 239 -17.38 -0.56 15.69
N TYR A 240 -17.14 -1.71 16.32
CA TYR A 240 -17.93 -2.21 17.44
C TYR A 240 -17.04 -2.33 18.69
N ARG A 241 -17.49 -1.73 19.78
CA ARG A 241 -16.83 -1.75 21.08
C ARG A 241 -17.44 -2.84 21.97
N PHE A 242 -16.57 -3.65 22.55
CA PHE A 242 -16.90 -4.72 23.51
C PHE A 242 -16.84 -4.22 24.94
#